data_3e6d22afea148c3318536f948c96ed2b
#
_entry.id   3e6d22afea148c3318536f948c96ed2b
#
_cell.length_a   1.000
_cell.length_b   1.000
_cell.length_c   1.000
_cell.angle_alpha   90.00
_cell.angle_beta   90.00
_cell.angle_gamma   90.00
#
_symmetry.space_group_name_H-M   'P 1'
#
loop_
_entity.id
_entity.type
_entity.pdbx_description
1 polymer ?
#
loop_
_entity_poly.entity_id
_entity_poly.type
_entity_poly.pdbx_seq_one_letter_code
_entity_poly.pdbx_strand_id
1 'polypeptide(L)' 'MYELDKAAFGRFLAQLRREKGMTQKELAATLYVSDKAVSKWERGQSVPDISLLVPLAEQLNATVAELLQGRRVEE' A
#
# COMPACT_ATOMS: atom_id res chain seq x y z
N MET A 1 9.95 -19.80 -4.90
CA MET A 1 10.32 -18.48 -4.37
C MET A 1 9.13 -17.54 -4.48
N TYR A 2 8.87 -16.79 -3.42
CA TYR A 2 7.78 -15.84 -3.44
C TYR A 2 8.18 -14.61 -4.27
N GLU A 3 7.31 -14.22 -5.18
CA GLU A 3 7.50 -12.98 -5.93
C GLU A 3 6.34 -12.05 -5.63
N LEU A 4 6.66 -10.79 -5.33
CA LEU A 4 5.64 -9.78 -5.09
C LEU A 4 4.99 -9.38 -6.41
N ASP A 5 3.67 -9.50 -6.48
CA ASP A 5 2.90 -9.02 -7.62
C ASP A 5 2.65 -7.51 -7.40
N LYS A 6 3.45 -6.69 -8.05
CA LYS A 6 3.38 -5.24 -7.89
C LYS A 6 2.02 -4.67 -8.29
N ALA A 7 1.42 -5.25 -9.32
CA ALA A 7 0.11 -4.77 -9.77
C ALA A 7 -0.97 -5.08 -8.74
N ALA A 8 -0.98 -6.29 -8.20
CA ALA A 8 -1.94 -6.68 -7.16
C ALA A 8 -1.73 -5.85 -5.90
N PHE A 9 -0.48 -5.66 -5.50
CA PHE A 9 -0.14 -4.81 -4.35
C PHE A 9 -0.71 -3.40 -4.56
N GLY A 10 -0.46 -2.82 -5.72
CA GLY A 10 -0.88 -1.45 -6.00
C GLY A 10 -2.40 -1.29 -6.02
N ARG A 11 -3.11 -2.23 -6.63
CA ARG A 11 -4.58 -2.21 -6.66
C ARG A 11 -5.16 -2.31 -5.26
N PHE A 12 -4.61 -3.21 -4.45
CA PHE A 12 -5.07 -3.39 -3.08
C PHE A 12 -4.79 -2.15 -2.23
N LEU A 13 -3.61 -1.57 -2.38
CA LEU A 13 -3.24 -0.34 -1.69
C LEU A 13 -4.23 0.78 -2.01
N ALA A 14 -4.55 0.97 -3.29
CA ALA A 14 -5.50 1.99 -3.70
C ALA A 14 -6.88 1.73 -3.13
N GLN A 15 -7.31 0.49 -3.12
CA GLN A 15 -8.61 0.10 -2.54
C GLN A 15 -8.67 0.47 -1.05
N LEU A 16 -7.65 0.08 -0.30
CA LEU A 16 -7.61 0.36 1.14
C LEU A 16 -7.61 1.86 1.42
N ARG A 17 -6.83 2.60 0.64
CA ARG A 17 -6.76 4.06 0.77
C ARG A 17 -8.14 4.69 0.56
N ARG A 18 -8.84 4.25 -0.49
CA ARG A 18 -10.18 4.78 -0.80
C ARG A 18 -11.19 4.40 0.28
N GLU A 19 -11.07 3.20 0.82
CA GLU A 19 -11.94 2.76 1.93
C GLU A 19 -11.78 3.64 3.16
N LYS A 20 -10.57 4.16 3.36
CA LYS A 20 -10.28 5.09 4.47
C LYS A 20 -10.66 6.54 4.13
N GLY A 21 -11.09 6.79 2.91
CA GLY A 21 -11.43 8.14 2.49
C GLY A 21 -10.25 9.07 2.34
N MET A 22 -9.05 8.51 2.10
CA MET A 22 -7.82 9.30 2.00
C MET A 22 -7.44 9.55 0.55
N THR A 23 -6.89 10.73 0.29
CA THR A 23 -6.25 11.00 -1.00
C THR A 23 -4.84 10.43 -0.99
N GLN A 24 -4.23 10.30 -2.18
CA GLN A 24 -2.82 9.88 -2.28
C GLN A 24 -1.92 10.84 -1.50
N LYS A 25 -2.21 12.13 -1.57
CA LYS A 25 -1.43 13.15 -0.88
C LYS A 25 -1.54 12.99 0.64
N GLU A 26 -2.74 12.71 1.14
CA GLU A 26 -2.93 12.51 2.58
C GLU A 26 -2.17 11.29 3.08
N LEU A 27 -2.26 10.18 2.34
CA LEU A 27 -1.53 8.97 2.72
C LEU A 27 -0.02 9.24 2.68
N ALA A 28 0.45 9.90 1.63
CA ALA A 28 1.87 10.22 1.50
C ALA A 28 2.37 11.04 2.68
N ALA A 29 1.57 12.00 3.14
CA ALA A 29 1.94 12.86 4.27
C ALA A 29 2.14 12.05 5.55
N THR A 30 1.31 11.04 5.80
CA THR A 30 1.46 10.21 7.01
C THR A 30 2.74 9.38 6.99
N LEU A 31 3.28 9.12 5.81
CA LEU A 31 4.47 8.29 5.64
C LEU A 31 5.73 9.10 5.35
N TYR A 32 5.61 10.44 5.29
CA TYR A 32 6.71 11.35 4.97
C TYR A 32 7.34 11.05 3.61
N VAL A 33 6.49 10.71 2.63
CA VAL A 33 6.92 10.49 1.25
C VAL A 33 6.12 11.41 0.33
N SER A 34 6.48 11.44 -0.96
CA SER A 34 5.76 12.26 -1.93
C SER A 34 4.48 11.54 -2.40
N ASP A 35 3.50 12.31 -2.84
CA ASP A 35 2.29 11.75 -3.43
C ASP A 35 2.61 11.01 -4.72
N LYS A 36 3.67 11.41 -5.43
CA LYS A 36 4.14 10.71 -6.62
C LYS A 36 4.60 9.30 -6.29
N ALA A 37 5.23 9.10 -5.13
CA ALA A 37 5.64 7.78 -4.68
C ALA A 37 4.41 6.88 -4.49
N VAL A 38 3.40 7.38 -3.79
CA VAL A 38 2.15 6.63 -3.57
C VAL A 38 1.51 6.29 -4.91
N SER A 39 1.47 7.25 -5.83
CA SER A 39 0.90 7.04 -7.16
C SER A 39 1.63 5.92 -7.92
N LYS A 40 2.96 5.89 -7.85
CA LYS A 40 3.74 4.83 -8.51
C LYS A 40 3.45 3.47 -7.90
N TRP A 41 3.33 3.39 -6.57
CA TRP A 41 2.99 2.13 -5.91
C TRP A 41 1.62 1.63 -6.37
N GLU A 42 0.63 2.52 -6.44
CA GLU A 42 -0.73 2.13 -6.82
C GLU A 42 -0.84 1.71 -8.28
N ARG A 43 0.06 2.22 -9.13
CA ARG A 43 0.09 1.85 -10.54
C ARG A 43 0.96 0.63 -10.82
N GLY A 44 1.55 0.03 -9.79
CA GLY A 44 2.38 -1.14 -9.95
C GLY A 44 3.75 -0.87 -10.54
N GLN A 45 4.20 0.39 -10.52
CA GLN A 45 5.49 0.79 -11.09
C GLN A 45 6.64 0.61 -10.10
N SER A 46 6.35 0.65 -8.81
CA SER A 46 7.35 0.44 -7.77
C SER A 46 6.65 -0.04 -6.51
N VAL A 47 7.43 -0.41 -5.52
CA VAL A 47 6.90 -0.81 -4.21
C VAL A 47 7.59 0.04 -3.15
N PRO A 48 6.93 0.26 -1.99
CA PRO A 48 7.58 1.01 -0.92
C PRO A 48 8.77 0.26 -0.33
N ASP A 49 9.69 1.02 0.24
CA ASP A 49 10.78 0.45 1.01
C ASP A 49 10.20 -0.42 2.13
N ILE A 50 10.92 -1.48 2.48
CA ILE A 50 10.44 -2.42 3.50
C ILE A 50 10.16 -1.72 4.84
N SER A 51 10.90 -0.66 5.14
CA SER A 51 10.72 0.12 6.38
C SER A 51 9.36 0.82 6.43
N LEU A 52 8.69 0.97 5.30
CA LEU A 52 7.39 1.63 5.22
C LEU A 52 6.22 0.66 5.30
N LEU A 53 6.47 -0.65 5.19
CA LEU A 53 5.37 -1.63 5.14
C LEU A 53 4.55 -1.66 6.43
N VAL A 54 5.21 -1.62 7.59
CA VAL A 54 4.49 -1.65 8.86
C VAL A 54 3.67 -0.37 9.07
N PRO A 55 4.26 0.84 8.95
CA PRO A 55 3.44 2.05 9.10
C PRO A 55 2.33 2.15 8.05
N LEU A 56 2.58 1.66 6.83
CA LEU A 56 1.56 1.65 5.79
C LEU A 56 0.39 0.75 6.18
N ALA A 57 0.68 -0.45 6.66
CA ALA A 57 -0.34 -1.39 7.13
C ALA A 57 -1.15 -0.79 8.27
N GLU A 58 -0.48 -0.13 9.22
CA GLU A 58 -1.16 0.51 10.33
C GLU A 58 -2.10 1.63 9.87
N GLN A 59 -1.65 2.46 8.95
CA GLN A 59 -2.47 3.55 8.43
C GLN A 59 -3.71 3.04 7.70
N LEU A 60 -3.60 1.91 7.04
CA LEU A 60 -4.68 1.38 6.20
C LEU A 60 -5.49 0.28 6.89
N ASN A 61 -5.21 0.02 8.15
CA ASN A 61 -5.91 -1.01 8.92
C ASN A 61 -5.84 -2.38 8.24
N ALA A 62 -4.65 -2.75 7.82
CA ALA A 62 -4.36 -4.03 7.19
C ALA A 62 -3.12 -4.63 7.84
N THR A 63 -2.82 -5.88 7.52
CA THR A 63 -1.58 -6.51 7.97
C THR A 63 -0.54 -6.40 6.85
N VAL A 64 0.73 -6.53 7.22
CA VAL A 64 1.81 -6.57 6.22
C VAL A 64 1.59 -7.77 5.28
N ALA A 65 1.16 -8.91 5.82
CA ALA A 65 0.89 -10.10 4.99
C ALA A 65 -0.19 -9.82 3.94
N GLU A 66 -1.26 -9.10 4.33
CA GLU A 66 -2.30 -8.73 3.39
C GLU A 66 -1.77 -7.82 2.29
N LEU A 67 -0.94 -6.83 2.67
CA LEU A 67 -0.33 -5.95 1.68
C LEU A 67 0.53 -6.72 0.69
N LEU A 68 1.36 -7.64 1.19
CA LEU A 68 2.24 -8.43 0.34
C LEU A 68 1.48 -9.37 -0.57
N GLN A 69 0.36 -9.89 -0.12
CA GLN A 69 -0.48 -10.77 -0.93
C GLN A 69 -1.42 -9.99 -1.86
N GLY A 70 -1.60 -8.70 -1.60
CA GLY A 70 -2.48 -7.88 -2.42
C GLY A 70 -3.95 -8.19 -2.26
N ARG A 71 -4.34 -8.71 -1.11
CA ARG A 71 -5.73 -9.05 -0.81
C ARG A 71 -5.94 -9.19 0.69
N ARG A 72 -7.19 -9.08 1.10
CA ARG A 72 -7.54 -9.39 2.48
C ARG A 72 -7.40 -10.88 2.73
N VAL A 73 -6.90 -11.20 3.91
CA VAL A 73 -6.79 -12.59 4.34
C VAL A 73 -7.97 -12.87 5.27
N GLU A 74 -8.77 -13.85 4.90
CA GLU A 74 -9.91 -14.28 5.72
C GLU A 74 -9.55 -15.58 6.44
N GLU A 75 -10.00 -15.68 7.68
CA GLU A 75 -9.82 -16.89 8.48
C GLU A 75 -11.03 -17.79 8.38
#